data_d88196f4d371ea7c9518582c3f3ecf96
#
_entry.id   d88196f4d371ea7c9518582c3f3ecf96
#
_cell.length_a   1.000
_cell.length_b   1.000
_cell.length_c   1.000
_cell.angle_alpha   90.00
_cell.angle_beta   90.00
_cell.angle_gamma   90.00
#
_symmetry.space_group_name_H-M   'P 1'
#
loop_
_entity.id
_entity.type
_entity.pdbx_description
1 polymer ?
#
loop_
_entity_poly.entity_id
_entity_poly.type
_entity_poly.pdbx_seq_one_letter_code
_entity_poly.pdbx_strand_id
1 'polypeptide(L)'
;DTWYQVVPGSFAKGSLRYKPGNANTIYAVNNTGFFRSTDGGSSFTTITSDLNSTRSLLDVSPANPNYVYILTSVGDKFKGIFKSINGGDTFTKTAETKNIYESNQYYADLALAVSDSNPEEVYVGCLNIWKSIDGGNSFNVINSWNEPNTNSYTHADIHFLKFINSSLYAGTDGGIYVSGDGGVNFKNYTDGLQISQFYKIAVSKQTASKMTGGLQDNGGFAYNNNKWYNFHGADGMDTAIDPNNSNNYYSFAQNGGVMHISNTAGANLSSSVSAPEGETGNWITPLVFNRSGELFSGYTKLYKLSGKDWKVVSNTTLGSDSIE
;
A
#
# COMPACT_ATOMS: atom_id res chain seq x y z
N ASP A 1 26.98 5.94 22.59
CA ASP A 1 26.95 6.71 21.33
C ASP A 1 25.98 7.88 21.52
N THR A 2 26.41 9.08 21.06
CA THR A 2 25.61 10.29 21.17
C THR A 2 25.11 10.70 19.78
N TRP A 3 23.82 11.01 19.66
CA TRP A 3 23.23 11.52 18.42
C TRP A 3 23.19 13.04 18.43
N TYR A 4 23.60 13.66 17.32
CA TYR A 4 23.54 15.09 17.10
C TYR A 4 22.62 15.42 15.95
N GLN A 5 21.78 16.43 16.12
CA GLN A 5 20.97 16.95 15.04
C GLN A 5 21.82 17.91 14.18
N VAL A 6 22.05 17.55 12.91
CA VAL A 6 22.86 18.36 11.96
C VAL A 6 22.00 19.19 11.00
N VAL A 7 20.72 18.87 10.84
CA VAL A 7 19.73 19.64 10.08
C VAL A 7 18.44 19.73 10.89
N PRO A 8 17.87 20.92 11.08
CA PRO A 8 16.62 21.07 11.82
C PRO A 8 15.42 20.58 11.02
N GLY A 9 14.37 20.15 11.72
CA GLY A 9 13.08 19.74 11.15
C GLY A 9 12.86 18.25 11.12
N SER A 10 11.69 17.85 10.57
CA SER A 10 11.28 16.46 10.41
C SER A 10 11.53 15.99 8.98
N PHE A 11 11.97 14.75 8.84
CA PHE A 11 12.31 14.13 7.57
C PHE A 11 11.43 12.91 7.34
N ALA A 12 10.84 12.82 6.16
CA ALA A 12 10.06 11.67 5.75
C ALA A 12 10.95 10.51 5.26
N LYS A 13 10.42 9.30 5.18
CA LYS A 13 11.06 8.19 4.47
C LYS A 13 11.35 8.62 3.02
N GLY A 14 12.56 8.34 2.52
CA GLY A 14 12.97 8.72 1.18
C GLY A 14 13.52 10.15 1.04
N SER A 15 13.80 10.83 2.15
CA SER A 15 14.28 12.21 2.19
C SER A 15 15.81 12.37 2.27
N LEU A 16 16.56 11.27 2.22
CA LEU A 16 18.03 11.27 2.31
C LEU A 16 18.64 10.41 1.20
N ARG A 17 19.65 10.94 0.50
CA ARG A 17 20.42 10.22 -0.52
C ARG A 17 21.89 10.61 -0.52
N TYR A 18 22.75 9.63 -0.78
CA TYR A 18 24.12 9.90 -1.20
C TYR A 18 24.16 10.29 -2.68
N LYS A 19 25.12 11.16 -3.04
CA LYS A 19 25.44 11.40 -4.45
C LYS A 19 26.10 10.14 -5.01
N PRO A 20 25.59 9.50 -6.07
CA PRO A 20 26.23 8.36 -6.71
C PRO A 20 27.69 8.68 -7.04
N GLY A 21 28.60 7.77 -6.71
CA GLY A 21 30.04 7.93 -6.92
C GLY A 21 30.77 8.86 -5.96
N ASN A 22 30.07 9.50 -4.99
CA ASN A 22 30.69 10.38 -4.01
C ASN A 22 30.02 10.25 -2.61
N ALA A 23 30.60 9.44 -1.75
CA ALA A 23 30.07 9.18 -0.41
C ALA A 23 30.18 10.40 0.54
N ASN A 24 30.99 11.40 0.24
CA ASN A 24 31.10 12.62 1.03
C ASN A 24 29.97 13.61 0.74
N THR A 25 29.28 13.46 -0.39
CA THR A 25 28.14 14.32 -0.71
C THR A 25 26.84 13.63 -0.36
N ILE A 26 26.08 14.24 0.55
CA ILE A 26 24.79 13.76 1.03
C ILE A 26 23.75 14.85 0.77
N TYR A 27 22.63 14.45 0.24
CA TYR A 27 21.45 15.29 0.03
C TYR A 27 20.36 14.94 1.03
N ALA A 28 19.73 15.95 1.58
CA ALA A 28 18.58 15.81 2.46
C ALA A 28 17.47 16.79 2.04
N VAL A 29 16.21 16.36 2.16
CA VAL A 29 15.04 17.20 1.90
C VAL A 29 14.03 17.05 3.02
N ASN A 30 13.40 18.13 3.42
CA ASN A 30 12.25 18.12 4.31
C ASN A 30 11.12 18.99 3.72
N ASN A 31 10.10 19.29 4.51
CA ASN A 31 8.93 20.03 4.04
C ASN A 31 9.25 21.48 3.65
N THR A 32 10.33 22.05 4.16
CA THR A 32 10.72 23.45 3.95
C THR A 32 11.84 23.62 2.96
N GLY A 33 12.84 22.71 2.93
CA GLY A 33 14.03 22.95 2.16
C GLY A 33 14.81 21.73 1.71
N PHE A 34 15.79 22.00 0.86
CA PHE A 34 16.80 21.05 0.41
C PHE A 34 18.16 21.44 0.97
N PHE A 35 18.88 20.45 1.47
CA PHE A 35 20.15 20.59 2.18
C PHE A 35 21.19 19.68 1.55
N ARG A 36 22.45 20.13 1.54
CA ARG A 36 23.58 19.36 1.03
C ARG A 36 24.75 19.37 2.00
N SER A 37 25.29 18.20 2.25
CA SER A 37 26.60 18.00 2.86
C SER A 37 27.62 17.69 1.80
N THR A 38 28.88 18.11 2.01
CA THR A 38 30.06 17.74 1.20
C THR A 38 31.19 17.15 2.06
N ASP A 39 30.91 16.91 3.34
CA ASP A 39 31.86 16.45 4.35
C ASP A 39 31.44 15.14 5.05
N GLY A 40 30.68 14.31 4.33
CA GLY A 40 30.21 13.01 4.82
C GLY A 40 29.10 13.12 5.88
N GLY A 41 28.38 14.24 5.93
CA GLY A 41 27.25 14.44 6.83
C GLY A 41 27.64 15.18 8.13
N SER A 42 28.87 15.62 8.27
CA SER A 42 29.31 16.38 9.45
C SER A 42 28.66 17.75 9.54
N SER A 43 28.41 18.37 8.37
CA SER A 43 27.64 19.62 8.27
C SER A 43 26.76 19.64 7.01
N PHE A 44 25.72 20.48 7.02
CA PHE A 44 24.82 20.68 5.88
C PHE A 44 24.63 22.17 5.61
N THR A 45 24.64 22.49 4.32
CA THR A 45 24.28 23.83 3.82
C THR A 45 22.87 23.81 3.27
N THR A 46 22.04 24.77 3.65
CA THR A 46 20.72 24.99 3.04
C THR A 46 20.88 25.58 1.64
N ILE A 47 20.38 24.88 0.62
CA ILE A 47 20.45 25.33 -0.78
C ILE A 47 19.16 26.06 -1.16
N THR A 48 18.01 25.54 -0.76
CA THR A 48 16.72 26.22 -0.91
C THR A 48 15.87 26.00 0.33
N SER A 49 15.08 27.01 0.70
CA SER A 49 14.20 27.02 1.87
C SER A 49 12.74 27.29 1.48
N ASP A 50 12.36 27.11 0.21
CA ASP A 50 11.04 27.50 -0.31
C ASP A 50 10.29 26.33 -1.01
N LEU A 51 10.42 25.13 -0.46
CA LEU A 51 9.67 23.99 -0.98
C LEU A 51 8.18 24.06 -0.58
N ASN A 52 7.84 24.58 0.60
CA ASN A 52 6.47 24.79 1.08
C ASN A 52 5.58 23.57 0.83
N SER A 53 6.01 22.39 1.26
CA SER A 53 5.36 21.10 1.03
C SER A 53 4.88 20.50 2.35
N THR A 54 3.94 19.55 2.26
CA THR A 54 3.53 18.71 3.41
C THR A 54 4.36 17.45 3.51
N ARG A 55 4.92 16.98 2.37
CA ARG A 55 5.86 15.86 2.29
C ARG A 55 6.79 16.07 1.11
N SER A 56 8.07 15.76 1.28
CA SER A 56 9.08 15.80 0.22
C SER A 56 9.89 14.53 0.19
N LEU A 57 10.14 14.01 -1.01
CA LEU A 57 11.07 12.91 -1.27
C LEU A 57 12.13 13.39 -2.24
N LEU A 58 13.31 12.78 -2.21
CA LEU A 58 14.36 13.06 -3.18
C LEU A 58 14.93 11.77 -3.76
N ASP A 59 15.38 11.85 -5.00
CA ASP A 59 16.23 10.83 -5.58
C ASP A 59 17.28 11.46 -6.52
N VAL A 60 18.37 10.73 -6.74
CA VAL A 60 19.50 11.17 -7.54
C VAL A 60 19.76 10.13 -8.61
N SER A 61 19.89 10.55 -9.86
CA SER A 61 20.15 9.62 -10.96
C SER A 61 21.53 8.98 -10.87
N PRO A 62 21.62 7.63 -10.83
CA PRO A 62 22.92 6.97 -10.98
C PRO A 62 23.54 7.14 -12.35
N ALA A 63 22.71 7.29 -13.40
CA ALA A 63 23.18 7.53 -14.79
C ALA A 63 23.90 8.89 -14.94
N ASN A 64 23.45 9.91 -14.20
CA ASN A 64 24.11 11.20 -14.11
C ASN A 64 23.88 11.83 -12.74
N PRO A 65 24.87 11.77 -11.84
CA PRO A 65 24.75 12.26 -10.45
C PRO A 65 24.52 13.77 -10.30
N ASN A 66 24.51 14.53 -11.37
CA ASN A 66 24.13 15.95 -11.36
C ASN A 66 22.62 16.15 -11.47
N TYR A 67 21.88 15.11 -11.84
CA TYR A 67 20.42 15.15 -11.88
C TYR A 67 19.86 14.75 -10.51
N VAL A 68 19.27 15.72 -9.84
CA VAL A 68 18.63 15.56 -8.54
C VAL A 68 17.17 15.95 -8.67
N TYR A 69 16.27 15.10 -8.17
CA TYR A 69 14.83 15.31 -8.24
C TYR A 69 14.24 15.38 -6.84
N ILE A 70 13.33 16.34 -6.64
CA ILE A 70 12.55 16.47 -5.41
C ILE A 70 11.07 16.37 -5.79
N LEU A 71 10.39 15.36 -5.25
CA LEU A 71 8.94 15.23 -5.30
C LEU A 71 8.34 15.97 -4.12
N THR A 72 7.32 16.79 -4.37
CA THR A 72 6.65 17.60 -3.33
C THR A 72 5.15 17.38 -3.35
N SER A 73 4.54 17.38 -2.15
CA SER A 73 3.09 17.28 -1.92
C SER A 73 2.55 18.50 -1.18
N VAL A 74 1.29 18.85 -1.39
CA VAL A 74 0.55 19.82 -0.56
C VAL A 74 -0.83 19.24 -0.25
N GLY A 75 -1.10 19.09 1.05
CA GLY A 75 -2.25 18.28 1.47
C GLY A 75 -2.11 16.87 0.94
N ASP A 76 -3.15 16.36 0.31
CA ASP A 76 -3.24 15.02 -0.30
C ASP A 76 -2.92 14.98 -1.80
N LYS A 77 -2.27 16.04 -2.34
CA LYS A 77 -2.09 16.22 -3.78
C LYS A 77 -0.63 16.38 -4.17
N PHE A 78 -0.34 15.92 -5.36
CA PHE A 78 0.90 16.21 -6.06
C PHE A 78 1.05 17.73 -6.27
N LYS A 79 2.16 18.29 -5.77
CA LYS A 79 2.49 19.71 -5.96
C LYS A 79 3.41 19.92 -7.15
N GLY A 80 4.28 18.97 -7.43
CA GLY A 80 5.24 19.02 -8.53
C GLY A 80 6.56 18.33 -8.23
N ILE A 81 7.35 18.24 -9.29
CA ILE A 81 8.76 17.83 -9.25
C ILE A 81 9.63 19.08 -9.38
N PHE A 82 10.67 19.16 -8.56
CA PHE A 82 11.77 20.11 -8.75
C PHE A 82 12.99 19.35 -9.26
N LYS A 83 13.56 19.78 -10.36
CA LYS A 83 14.69 19.16 -11.05
C LYS A 83 15.92 20.05 -10.97
N SER A 84 17.05 19.47 -10.58
CA SER A 84 18.39 20.03 -10.74
C SER A 84 19.18 19.23 -11.76
N ILE A 85 20.02 19.92 -12.56
CA ILE A 85 20.97 19.31 -13.50
C ILE A 85 22.43 19.65 -13.15
N ASN A 86 22.64 20.29 -12.01
CA ASN A 86 23.96 20.78 -11.54
C ASN A 86 24.30 20.29 -10.12
N GLY A 87 23.85 19.08 -9.76
CA GLY A 87 24.18 18.46 -8.47
C GLY A 87 23.49 19.11 -7.26
N GLY A 88 22.32 19.69 -7.48
CA GLY A 88 21.52 20.31 -6.43
C GLY A 88 21.91 21.77 -6.13
N ASP A 89 22.67 22.44 -6.98
CA ASP A 89 22.99 23.87 -6.79
C ASP A 89 21.78 24.76 -7.06
N THR A 90 21.00 24.43 -8.09
CA THR A 90 19.75 25.12 -8.40
C THR A 90 18.68 24.13 -8.82
N PHE A 91 17.42 24.50 -8.62
CA PHE A 91 16.26 23.71 -8.96
C PHE A 91 15.26 24.49 -9.82
N THR A 92 14.67 23.82 -10.80
CA THR A 92 13.56 24.33 -11.61
C THR A 92 12.36 23.43 -11.40
N LYS A 93 11.19 24.01 -11.12
CA LYS A 93 9.94 23.25 -11.05
C LYS A 93 9.55 22.79 -12.46
N THR A 94 9.21 21.53 -12.62
CA THR A 94 8.78 20.93 -13.90
C THR A 94 7.33 21.29 -14.23
N ALA A 95 6.89 21.00 -15.46
CA ALA A 95 5.62 21.47 -15.99
C ALA A 95 4.39 20.64 -15.54
N GLU A 96 4.58 19.41 -15.02
CA GLU A 96 3.46 18.58 -14.62
C GLU A 96 2.67 19.18 -13.46
N THR A 97 1.36 19.27 -13.62
CA THR A 97 0.42 19.81 -12.61
C THR A 97 -0.74 18.86 -12.30
N LYS A 98 -0.92 17.80 -13.09
CA LYS A 98 -1.95 16.78 -12.83
C LYS A 98 -1.68 16.09 -11.50
N ASN A 99 -2.72 15.83 -10.71
CA ASN A 99 -2.58 15.01 -9.51
C ASN A 99 -2.37 13.54 -9.90
N ILE A 100 -1.12 13.09 -9.90
CA ILE A 100 -0.70 11.74 -10.29
C ILE A 100 -0.74 10.75 -9.10
N TYR A 101 -1.22 11.15 -7.93
CA TYR A 101 -1.28 10.24 -6.78
C TYR A 101 -2.48 9.30 -6.83
N GLU A 102 -3.61 9.77 -7.37
CA GLU A 102 -4.88 9.02 -7.50
C GLU A 102 -5.42 8.48 -6.15
N SER A 103 -4.81 8.89 -5.04
CA SER A 103 -5.11 8.48 -3.67
C SER A 103 -4.93 9.65 -2.72
N ASN A 104 -5.58 9.61 -1.58
CA ASN A 104 -5.37 10.52 -0.45
C ASN A 104 -4.41 9.94 0.60
N GLN A 105 -3.81 8.77 0.35
CA GLN A 105 -2.90 8.06 1.26
C GLN A 105 -1.42 8.45 1.08
N TYR A 106 -1.11 9.53 0.36
CA TYR A 106 0.26 10.02 0.09
C TYR A 106 1.15 10.10 1.36
N TYR A 107 0.54 10.21 2.52
CA TYR A 107 1.26 10.25 3.81
C TYR A 107 1.93 8.90 4.15
N ALA A 108 1.40 7.80 3.66
CA ALA A 108 1.96 6.45 3.77
C ALA A 108 2.61 6.03 2.44
N ASP A 109 1.86 6.12 1.35
CA ASP A 109 2.14 5.49 0.06
C ASP A 109 2.72 6.52 -0.91
N LEU A 110 4.01 6.75 -0.82
CA LEU A 110 4.70 7.64 -1.74
C LEU A 110 6.13 7.17 -1.98
N ALA A 111 6.47 7.03 -3.25
CA ALA A 111 7.80 6.62 -3.68
C ALA A 111 8.29 7.46 -4.87
N LEU A 112 9.59 7.65 -4.95
CA LEU A 112 10.28 8.33 -6.05
C LEU A 112 11.50 7.52 -6.45
N ALA A 113 11.68 7.27 -7.74
CA ALA A 113 12.91 6.69 -8.29
C ALA A 113 13.29 7.36 -9.59
N VAL A 114 14.59 7.49 -9.82
CA VAL A 114 15.17 7.91 -11.10
C VAL A 114 15.89 6.73 -11.71
N SER A 115 15.75 6.53 -13.02
CA SER A 115 16.39 5.45 -13.76
C SER A 115 17.92 5.49 -13.60
N ASP A 116 18.52 4.31 -13.48
CA ASP A 116 19.97 4.14 -13.41
C ASP A 116 20.64 4.13 -14.78
N SER A 117 19.86 4.22 -15.88
CA SER A 117 20.34 4.25 -17.25
C SER A 117 20.00 5.54 -18.01
N ASN A 118 18.95 6.27 -17.59
CA ASN A 118 18.52 7.52 -18.22
C ASN A 118 18.10 8.55 -17.16
N PRO A 119 18.84 9.67 -16.98
CA PRO A 119 18.54 10.67 -15.97
C PRO A 119 17.21 11.42 -16.18
N GLU A 120 16.60 11.35 -17.36
CA GLU A 120 15.31 11.97 -17.67
C GLU A 120 14.11 11.05 -17.38
N GLU A 121 14.36 9.77 -17.05
CA GLU A 121 13.30 8.85 -16.66
C GLU A 121 13.07 8.90 -15.15
N VAL A 122 11.88 9.39 -14.75
CA VAL A 122 11.45 9.58 -13.36
C VAL A 122 10.20 8.78 -13.10
N TYR A 123 10.17 8.08 -11.98
CA TYR A 123 9.05 7.24 -11.56
C TYR A 123 8.49 7.72 -10.22
N VAL A 124 7.18 7.88 -10.15
CA VAL A 124 6.44 8.25 -8.93
C VAL A 124 5.43 7.15 -8.62
N GLY A 125 5.43 6.65 -7.40
CA GLY A 125 4.48 5.68 -6.90
C GLY A 125 3.61 6.27 -5.79
N CYS A 126 2.31 5.98 -5.85
CA CYS A 126 1.33 6.18 -4.81
C CYS A 126 0.30 5.05 -4.95
N LEU A 127 -0.93 5.29 -5.44
CA LEU A 127 -1.86 4.20 -5.77
C LEU A 127 -1.32 3.34 -6.93
N ASN A 128 -0.88 4.00 -7.99
CA ASN A 128 -0.24 3.41 -9.17
C ASN A 128 1.19 3.94 -9.33
N ILE A 129 1.89 3.41 -10.34
CA ILE A 129 3.21 3.89 -10.76
C ILE A 129 3.05 4.77 -12.00
N TRP A 130 3.56 5.97 -11.91
CA TRP A 130 3.60 6.95 -12.98
C TRP A 130 5.03 7.14 -13.46
N LYS A 131 5.23 7.18 -14.78
CA LYS A 131 6.53 7.34 -15.44
C LYS A 131 6.57 8.62 -16.25
N SER A 132 7.64 9.39 -16.10
CA SER A 132 8.07 10.46 -16.97
C SER A 132 9.30 10.03 -17.77
N ILE A 133 9.40 10.46 -19.02
CA ILE A 133 10.58 10.28 -19.88
C ILE A 133 11.23 11.61 -20.29
N ASP A 134 10.73 12.72 -19.74
CA ASP A 134 11.12 14.09 -20.04
C ASP A 134 11.53 14.90 -18.80
N GLY A 135 12.04 14.19 -17.79
CA GLY A 135 12.56 14.79 -16.56
C GLY A 135 11.47 15.34 -15.64
N GLY A 136 10.28 14.77 -15.67
CA GLY A 136 9.17 15.16 -14.80
C GLY A 136 8.25 16.24 -15.36
N ASN A 137 8.37 16.58 -16.66
CA ASN A 137 7.48 17.57 -17.29
C ASN A 137 6.12 16.99 -17.68
N SER A 138 6.06 15.67 -17.93
CA SER A 138 4.81 14.94 -18.14
C SER A 138 4.91 13.53 -17.54
N PHE A 139 3.77 12.97 -17.13
CA PHE A 139 3.69 11.62 -16.56
C PHE A 139 2.56 10.82 -17.20
N ASN A 140 2.83 9.53 -17.41
CA ASN A 140 1.84 8.53 -17.80
C ASN A 140 1.84 7.39 -16.80
N VAL A 141 0.65 6.87 -16.47
CA VAL A 141 0.50 5.64 -15.64
C VAL A 141 1.03 4.44 -16.44
N ILE A 142 1.78 3.56 -15.77
CA ILE A 142 2.41 2.40 -16.40
C ILE A 142 1.93 1.06 -15.86
N ASN A 143 1.13 1.05 -14.81
CA ASN A 143 0.51 -0.15 -14.23
C ASN A 143 -0.99 0.09 -14.00
N SER A 144 -1.69 -0.96 -13.63
CA SER A 144 -3.11 -0.89 -13.27
C SER A 144 -3.37 -1.84 -12.10
N TRP A 145 -3.53 -1.27 -10.89
CA TRP A 145 -3.72 -2.04 -9.66
C TRP A 145 -4.99 -2.88 -9.65
N ASN A 146 -6.03 -2.50 -10.41
CA ASN A 146 -7.31 -3.18 -10.48
C ASN A 146 -7.42 -4.18 -11.65
N GLU A 147 -6.32 -4.42 -12.39
CA GLU A 147 -6.28 -5.37 -13.51
C GLU A 147 -5.27 -6.50 -13.28
N PRO A 148 -5.52 -7.41 -12.31
CA PRO A 148 -4.52 -8.39 -11.84
C PRO A 148 -4.10 -9.43 -12.90
N ASN A 149 -4.78 -9.50 -14.05
CA ASN A 149 -4.48 -10.42 -15.13
C ASN A 149 -3.64 -9.79 -16.26
N THR A 150 -3.23 -8.54 -16.12
CA THR A 150 -2.35 -7.87 -17.09
C THR A 150 -0.88 -8.04 -16.74
N ASN A 151 0.00 -7.98 -17.74
CA ASN A 151 1.44 -8.06 -17.51
C ASN A 151 1.99 -6.81 -16.80
N SER A 152 1.29 -5.68 -16.87
CA SER A 152 1.67 -4.44 -16.19
C SER A 152 1.16 -4.34 -14.75
N TYR A 153 0.46 -5.37 -14.25
CA TYR A 153 -0.11 -5.37 -12.91
C TYR A 153 0.97 -5.24 -11.83
N THR A 154 0.72 -4.35 -10.88
CA THR A 154 1.25 -4.40 -9.52
C THR A 154 0.09 -4.23 -8.54
N HIS A 155 0.24 -4.70 -7.32
CA HIS A 155 -0.72 -4.34 -6.27
C HIS A 155 -0.72 -2.81 -6.07
N ALA A 156 -1.80 -2.27 -5.49
CA ALA A 156 -1.92 -0.88 -5.10
C ALA A 156 -0.91 -0.47 -4.01
N ASP A 157 -0.88 0.82 -3.74
CA ASP A 157 -0.23 1.44 -2.59
C ASP A 157 1.29 1.23 -2.59
N ILE A 158 1.96 2.06 -3.40
CA ILE A 158 3.40 1.95 -3.71
C ILE A 158 4.21 2.68 -2.64
N HIS A 159 4.88 1.95 -1.77
CA HIS A 159 5.72 2.48 -0.70
C HIS A 159 7.19 2.66 -1.08
N PHE A 160 7.63 1.95 -2.11
CA PHE A 160 9.02 1.88 -2.48
C PHE A 160 9.20 1.69 -3.98
N LEU A 161 10.06 2.51 -4.56
CA LEU A 161 10.56 2.35 -5.92
C LEU A 161 12.08 2.48 -5.92
N LYS A 162 12.78 1.61 -6.63
CA LYS A 162 14.22 1.72 -6.80
C LYS A 162 14.72 0.94 -8.00
N PHE A 163 15.67 1.52 -8.74
CA PHE A 163 16.44 0.80 -9.75
C PHE A 163 17.61 0.06 -9.11
N ILE A 164 17.76 -1.20 -9.47
CA ILE A 164 18.89 -2.07 -9.10
C ILE A 164 19.26 -2.85 -10.36
N ASN A 165 20.46 -2.63 -10.90
CA ASN A 165 20.94 -3.29 -12.12
C ASN A 165 19.93 -3.20 -13.28
N SER A 166 19.48 -1.99 -13.57
CA SER A 166 18.50 -1.64 -14.62
C SER A 166 17.12 -2.26 -14.47
N SER A 167 16.82 -2.89 -13.34
CA SER A 167 15.49 -3.39 -13.02
C SER A 167 14.81 -2.46 -12.01
N LEU A 168 13.55 -2.11 -12.27
CA LEU A 168 12.71 -1.33 -11.36
C LEU A 168 12.04 -2.27 -10.35
N TYR A 169 12.33 -2.08 -9.09
CA TYR A 169 11.70 -2.76 -7.96
C TYR A 169 10.60 -1.87 -7.38
N ALA A 170 9.41 -2.44 -7.20
CA ALA A 170 8.27 -1.81 -6.57
C ALA A 170 7.86 -2.61 -5.34
N GLY A 171 7.88 -1.99 -4.16
CA GLY A 171 7.33 -2.53 -2.93
C GLY A 171 5.94 -1.94 -2.69
N THR A 172 4.95 -2.80 -2.52
CA THR A 172 3.51 -2.49 -2.43
C THR A 172 2.88 -3.20 -1.23
N ASP A 173 1.63 -2.90 -0.92
CA ASP A 173 0.88 -3.63 0.13
C ASP A 173 0.61 -5.11 -0.24
N GLY A 174 0.69 -5.45 -1.52
CA GLY A 174 0.61 -6.84 -2.01
C GLY A 174 1.95 -7.56 -2.14
N GLY A 175 3.08 -6.89 -1.84
CA GLY A 175 4.40 -7.47 -1.91
C GLY A 175 5.36 -6.79 -2.88
N ILE A 176 6.26 -7.56 -3.48
CA ILE A 176 7.35 -7.06 -4.33
C ILE A 176 7.08 -7.41 -5.79
N TYR A 177 7.16 -6.39 -6.64
CA TYR A 177 7.07 -6.51 -8.10
C TYR A 177 8.35 -5.96 -8.75
N VAL A 178 8.79 -6.59 -9.83
CA VAL A 178 10.03 -6.20 -10.53
C VAL A 178 9.79 -6.12 -12.03
N SER A 179 10.21 -5.00 -12.61
CA SER A 179 10.22 -4.80 -14.06
C SER A 179 11.66 -4.68 -14.59
N GLY A 180 12.01 -5.48 -15.59
CA GLY A 180 13.29 -5.40 -16.30
C GLY A 180 13.24 -4.57 -17.58
N ASP A 181 12.11 -3.97 -17.91
CA ASP A 181 11.84 -3.27 -19.16
C ASP A 181 11.26 -1.85 -18.96
N GLY A 182 11.60 -1.24 -17.84
CA GLY A 182 11.22 0.15 -17.53
C GLY A 182 9.74 0.34 -17.23
N GLY A 183 9.06 -0.70 -16.69
CA GLY A 183 7.68 -0.63 -16.24
C GLY A 183 6.65 -1.09 -17.27
N VAL A 184 7.07 -1.73 -18.38
CA VAL A 184 6.13 -2.29 -19.36
C VAL A 184 5.50 -3.58 -18.84
N ASN A 185 6.32 -4.46 -18.26
CA ASN A 185 5.89 -5.71 -17.63
C ASN A 185 6.42 -5.79 -16.20
N PHE A 186 5.59 -6.26 -15.28
CA PHE A 186 5.98 -6.53 -13.90
C PHE A 186 5.85 -8.02 -13.58
N LYS A 187 6.82 -8.54 -12.88
CA LYS A 187 6.82 -9.90 -12.35
C LYS A 187 6.67 -9.84 -10.84
N ASN A 188 5.74 -10.63 -10.31
CA ASN A 188 5.54 -10.78 -8.87
C ASN A 188 6.66 -11.63 -8.26
N TYR A 189 7.33 -11.13 -7.24
CA TYR A 189 8.38 -11.79 -6.46
C TYR A 189 8.00 -11.99 -5.00
N THR A 190 6.72 -11.91 -4.69
CA THR A 190 6.18 -12.06 -3.33
C THR A 190 6.17 -13.51 -2.86
N ASP A 191 6.08 -14.48 -3.79
CA ASP A 191 6.00 -15.89 -3.47
C ASP A 191 7.19 -16.34 -2.63
N GLY A 192 6.89 -17.00 -1.49
CA GLY A 192 7.89 -17.44 -0.52
C GLY A 192 8.26 -16.41 0.55
N LEU A 193 7.79 -15.18 0.45
CA LEU A 193 7.90 -14.18 1.51
C LEU A 193 6.78 -14.40 2.55
N GLN A 194 7.13 -14.44 3.82
CA GLN A 194 6.18 -14.59 4.93
C GLN A 194 5.87 -13.20 5.51
N ILE A 195 5.13 -12.38 4.76
CA ILE A 195 4.91 -10.95 5.06
C ILE A 195 3.43 -10.56 5.17
N SER A 196 2.53 -11.52 5.43
CA SER A 196 1.09 -11.24 5.57
C SER A 196 0.74 -10.70 6.96
N GLN A 197 -0.23 -9.79 7.01
CA GLN A 197 -0.78 -9.24 8.25
C GLN A 197 -2.24 -9.69 8.41
N PHE A 198 -2.50 -10.54 9.40
CA PHE A 198 -3.85 -10.98 9.73
C PHE A 198 -4.54 -9.98 10.67
N TYR A 199 -5.76 -9.58 10.35
CA TYR A 199 -6.66 -8.91 11.29
C TYR A 199 -7.31 -9.91 12.25
N LYS A 200 -7.83 -11.01 11.71
CA LYS A 200 -8.46 -12.09 12.47
C LYS A 200 -8.15 -13.45 11.84
N ILE A 201 -8.23 -14.49 12.67
CA ILE A 201 -8.05 -15.87 12.25
C ILE A 201 -9.07 -16.79 12.93
N ALA A 202 -9.60 -17.76 12.20
CA ALA A 202 -10.44 -18.81 12.74
C ALA A 202 -9.89 -20.19 12.38
N VAL A 203 -9.97 -21.11 13.33
CA VAL A 203 -9.57 -22.51 13.16
C VAL A 203 -10.81 -23.40 13.25
N SER A 204 -10.90 -24.39 12.37
CA SER A 204 -12.01 -25.36 12.40
C SER A 204 -12.07 -26.12 13.73
N LYS A 205 -13.27 -26.24 14.29
CA LYS A 205 -13.52 -27.09 15.47
C LYS A 205 -13.36 -28.59 15.20
N GLN A 206 -13.37 -28.98 13.92
CA GLN A 206 -13.29 -30.40 13.51
C GLN A 206 -11.85 -30.84 13.22
N THR A 207 -10.98 -29.92 12.77
CA THR A 207 -9.59 -30.22 12.46
C THR A 207 -8.71 -28.97 12.46
N ALA A 208 -7.53 -29.05 13.05
CA ALA A 208 -6.55 -27.98 13.07
C ALA A 208 -5.87 -27.74 11.68
N SER A 209 -6.05 -28.65 10.72
CA SER A 209 -5.52 -28.50 9.36
C SER A 209 -6.35 -27.58 8.46
N LYS A 210 -7.44 -26.99 9.01
CA LYS A 210 -8.30 -26.04 8.31
C LYS A 210 -8.45 -24.78 9.11
N MET A 211 -8.03 -23.67 8.51
CA MET A 211 -8.14 -22.33 9.11
C MET A 211 -8.45 -21.30 8.04
N THR A 212 -8.98 -20.17 8.45
CA THR A 212 -9.20 -19.00 7.57
C THR A 212 -8.79 -17.74 8.29
N GLY A 213 -8.41 -16.72 7.55
CA GLY A 213 -8.03 -15.43 8.10
C GLY A 213 -8.29 -14.29 7.14
N GLY A 214 -8.68 -13.15 7.69
CA GLY A 214 -8.76 -11.90 6.97
C GLY A 214 -7.42 -11.16 7.06
N LEU A 215 -6.89 -10.72 5.92
CA LEU A 215 -5.62 -10.04 5.79
C LEU A 215 -5.81 -8.61 5.32
N GLN A 216 -5.05 -7.69 5.93
CA GLN A 216 -4.98 -6.32 5.46
C GLN A 216 -4.55 -6.31 3.99
N ASP A 217 -5.27 -5.53 3.17
CA ASP A 217 -5.04 -5.27 1.74
C ASP A 217 -5.01 -6.51 0.82
N ASN A 218 -5.07 -7.72 1.39
CA ASN A 218 -4.87 -8.97 0.65
C ASN A 218 -6.07 -9.94 0.72
N GLY A 219 -7.19 -9.53 1.31
CA GLY A 219 -8.44 -10.27 1.29
C GLY A 219 -8.56 -11.45 2.25
N GLY A 220 -9.43 -12.38 1.94
CA GLY A 220 -9.69 -13.58 2.74
C GLY A 220 -8.88 -14.77 2.26
N PHE A 221 -8.08 -15.33 3.19
CA PHE A 221 -7.28 -16.50 2.93
C PHE A 221 -7.78 -17.71 3.72
N ALA A 222 -7.65 -18.87 3.12
CA ALA A 222 -8.01 -20.15 3.70
C ALA A 222 -6.86 -21.13 3.59
N TYR A 223 -6.53 -21.79 4.70
CA TYR A 223 -5.59 -22.90 4.75
C TYR A 223 -6.35 -24.21 4.75
N ASN A 224 -6.03 -25.09 3.83
CA ASN A 224 -6.61 -26.41 3.72
C ASN A 224 -5.60 -27.38 3.11
N ASN A 225 -5.32 -28.52 3.79
CA ASN A 225 -4.42 -29.56 3.32
C ASN A 225 -3.03 -29.03 2.89
N ASN A 226 -2.38 -28.27 3.76
CA ASN A 226 -1.03 -27.69 3.57
C ASN A 226 -0.94 -26.68 2.41
N LYS A 227 -2.07 -26.11 1.99
CA LYS A 227 -2.12 -25.09 0.93
C LYS A 227 -2.98 -23.90 1.35
N TRP A 228 -2.49 -22.70 1.04
CA TRP A 228 -3.24 -21.46 1.16
C TRP A 228 -3.99 -21.15 -0.14
N TYR A 229 -5.21 -20.65 0.00
CA TYR A 229 -6.08 -20.18 -1.07
C TYR A 229 -6.56 -18.79 -0.73
N ASN A 230 -6.50 -17.85 -1.67
CA ASN A 230 -7.23 -16.59 -1.58
C ASN A 230 -8.60 -16.78 -2.23
N PHE A 231 -9.70 -16.47 -1.54
CA PHE A 231 -11.06 -16.65 -2.07
C PHE A 231 -11.83 -15.34 -2.20
N HIS A 232 -11.32 -14.22 -1.71
CA HIS A 232 -11.82 -12.88 -2.01
C HIS A 232 -10.73 -11.83 -1.81
N GLY A 233 -10.88 -10.68 -2.50
CA GLY A 233 -9.99 -9.51 -2.38
C GLY A 233 -10.47 -8.49 -1.37
N ALA A 234 -10.05 -7.25 -1.51
CA ALA A 234 -10.21 -6.12 -0.59
C ALA A 234 -9.47 -6.34 0.75
N ASP A 235 -9.79 -5.62 1.82
CA ASP A 235 -9.35 -5.97 3.17
C ASP A 235 -10.17 -7.14 3.69
N GLY A 236 -9.51 -8.24 4.02
CA GLY A 236 -10.14 -9.36 4.71
C GLY A 236 -10.21 -9.08 6.20
N MET A 237 -11.42 -9.15 6.76
CA MET A 237 -11.72 -8.80 8.15
C MET A 237 -11.96 -10.03 9.02
N ASP A 238 -12.97 -9.98 9.88
CA ASP A 238 -13.32 -11.14 10.72
C ASP A 238 -13.81 -12.31 9.89
N THR A 239 -13.57 -13.51 10.38
CA THR A 239 -13.72 -14.74 9.63
C THR A 239 -14.19 -15.89 10.54
N ALA A 240 -14.95 -16.81 9.98
CA ALA A 240 -15.48 -17.95 10.74
C ALA A 240 -15.52 -19.22 9.87
N ILE A 241 -15.42 -20.38 10.54
CA ILE A 241 -15.63 -21.69 9.92
C ILE A 241 -16.83 -22.33 10.61
N ASP A 242 -17.75 -22.87 9.78
CA ASP A 242 -18.93 -23.58 10.27
C ASP A 242 -18.52 -24.73 11.22
N PRO A 243 -18.97 -24.74 12.48
CA PRO A 243 -18.61 -25.76 13.44
C PRO A 243 -19.10 -27.16 13.07
N ASN A 244 -20.11 -27.24 12.17
CA ASN A 244 -20.72 -28.50 11.72
C ASN A 244 -20.19 -28.96 10.35
N ASN A 245 -19.58 -28.04 9.57
CA ASN A 245 -19.01 -28.36 8.26
C ASN A 245 -17.72 -27.56 7.99
N SER A 246 -16.59 -28.20 8.21
CA SER A 246 -15.27 -27.59 8.03
C SER A 246 -14.91 -27.19 6.59
N ASN A 247 -15.80 -27.34 5.62
CA ASN A 247 -15.62 -26.83 4.27
C ASN A 247 -16.29 -25.46 4.05
N ASN A 248 -17.16 -25.03 4.97
CA ASN A 248 -17.85 -23.75 4.88
C ASN A 248 -17.09 -22.66 5.61
N TYR A 249 -16.53 -21.74 4.88
CA TYR A 249 -15.76 -20.59 5.34
C TYR A 249 -16.51 -19.29 5.06
N TYR A 250 -16.43 -18.37 6.01
CA TYR A 250 -17.09 -17.05 5.96
C TYR A 250 -16.04 -16.00 6.27
N SER A 251 -15.98 -14.93 5.52
CA SER A 251 -15.04 -13.83 5.73
C SER A 251 -15.67 -12.51 5.30
N PHE A 252 -15.59 -11.50 6.15
CA PHE A 252 -16.00 -10.15 5.79
C PHE A 252 -14.92 -9.42 5.00
N ALA A 253 -15.37 -8.56 4.07
CA ALA A 253 -14.64 -7.38 3.66
C ALA A 253 -14.83 -6.26 4.70
N GLN A 254 -14.08 -5.17 4.56
CA GLN A 254 -14.09 -4.04 5.48
C GLN A 254 -15.49 -3.50 5.76
N ASN A 255 -15.69 -3.01 6.98
CA ASN A 255 -16.96 -2.46 7.49
C ASN A 255 -18.15 -3.43 7.41
N GLY A 256 -17.89 -4.73 7.28
CA GLY A 256 -18.93 -5.74 7.11
C GLY A 256 -19.76 -5.54 5.85
N GLY A 257 -19.27 -4.77 4.86
CA GLY A 257 -20.03 -4.41 3.66
C GLY A 257 -20.46 -5.61 2.84
N VAL A 258 -19.59 -6.61 2.74
CA VAL A 258 -19.88 -7.88 2.07
C VAL A 258 -19.26 -9.03 2.87
N MET A 259 -20.05 -10.06 3.12
CA MET A 259 -19.56 -11.34 3.62
C MET A 259 -19.39 -12.32 2.45
N HIS A 260 -18.20 -12.83 2.28
CA HIS A 260 -17.83 -13.83 1.28
C HIS A 260 -17.91 -15.23 1.87
N ILE A 261 -18.43 -16.18 1.12
CA ILE A 261 -18.67 -17.56 1.54
C ILE A 261 -17.99 -18.52 0.58
N SER A 262 -17.18 -19.41 1.12
CA SER A 262 -16.64 -20.55 0.39
C SER A 262 -17.17 -21.86 0.99
N ASN A 263 -17.74 -22.72 0.16
CA ASN A 263 -18.18 -24.07 0.53
C ASN A 263 -17.16 -25.15 0.11
N THR A 264 -15.97 -24.72 -0.30
CA THR A 264 -14.90 -25.57 -0.84
C THR A 264 -13.61 -25.46 -0.02
N ALA A 265 -13.74 -25.15 1.27
CA ALA A 265 -12.61 -24.88 2.17
C ALA A 265 -11.63 -23.81 1.61
N GLY A 266 -12.20 -22.74 1.03
CA GLY A 266 -11.46 -21.60 0.48
C GLY A 266 -10.92 -21.76 -0.92
N ALA A 267 -11.07 -22.93 -1.56
CA ALA A 267 -10.57 -23.13 -2.93
C ALA A 267 -11.26 -22.22 -3.96
N ASN A 268 -12.52 -21.87 -3.72
CA ASN A 268 -13.30 -20.99 -4.56
C ASN A 268 -14.27 -20.14 -3.73
N LEU A 269 -14.57 -18.93 -4.19
CA LEU A 269 -15.71 -18.16 -3.73
C LEU A 269 -17.01 -18.84 -4.22
N SER A 270 -17.93 -19.13 -3.31
CA SER A 270 -19.20 -19.81 -3.63
C SER A 270 -20.37 -18.83 -3.73
N SER A 271 -20.42 -17.85 -2.83
CA SER A 271 -21.44 -16.80 -2.80
C SER A 271 -21.02 -15.64 -1.92
N SER A 272 -21.80 -14.56 -1.94
CA SER A 272 -21.61 -13.40 -1.07
C SER A 272 -22.95 -12.93 -0.52
N VAL A 273 -22.90 -12.26 0.62
CA VAL A 273 -24.06 -11.65 1.31
C VAL A 273 -23.69 -10.22 1.64
N SER A 274 -24.49 -9.26 1.17
CA SER A 274 -24.29 -7.83 1.50
C SER A 274 -24.64 -7.55 2.97
N ALA A 275 -24.15 -6.43 3.48
CA ALA A 275 -24.57 -5.91 4.77
C ALA A 275 -26.10 -5.82 4.88
N PRO A 276 -26.70 -5.85 6.09
CA PRO A 276 -28.10 -5.52 6.27
C PRO A 276 -28.39 -4.12 5.74
N GLU A 277 -29.60 -3.91 5.20
CA GLU A 277 -29.99 -2.62 4.62
C GLU A 277 -29.85 -1.47 5.62
N GLY A 278 -29.15 -0.41 5.22
CA GLY A 278 -28.89 0.79 6.02
C GLY A 278 -27.84 0.61 7.13
N GLU A 279 -27.18 -0.54 7.24
CA GLU A 279 -26.14 -0.79 8.23
C GLU A 279 -24.74 -0.64 7.64
N THR A 280 -23.84 -0.11 8.47
CA THR A 280 -22.39 -0.14 8.26
C THR A 280 -21.77 -0.69 9.53
N GLY A 281 -20.98 -1.72 9.41
CA GLY A 281 -20.29 -2.32 10.55
C GLY A 281 -19.04 -1.54 10.96
N ASN A 282 -18.43 -1.95 12.05
CA ASN A 282 -17.11 -1.48 12.44
C ASN A 282 -16.07 -1.89 11.39
N TRP A 283 -14.88 -1.27 11.40
CA TRP A 283 -13.79 -1.63 10.48
C TRP A 283 -13.59 -3.15 10.43
N ILE A 284 -13.46 -3.78 11.60
CA ILE A 284 -13.48 -5.24 11.74
C ILE A 284 -14.86 -5.63 12.32
N THR A 285 -15.83 -5.80 11.46
CA THR A 285 -17.20 -6.22 11.87
C THR A 285 -17.16 -7.65 12.41
N PRO A 286 -17.64 -7.90 13.66
CA PRO A 286 -17.52 -9.21 14.30
C PRO A 286 -18.41 -10.28 13.65
N LEU A 287 -17.87 -11.50 13.56
CA LEU A 287 -18.52 -12.66 12.97
C LEU A 287 -18.33 -13.89 13.87
N VAL A 288 -19.42 -14.47 14.37
CA VAL A 288 -19.34 -15.57 15.32
C VAL A 288 -20.42 -16.62 15.12
N PHE A 289 -20.04 -17.90 15.23
CA PHE A 289 -20.97 -19.01 15.36
C PHE A 289 -21.35 -19.26 16.82
N ASN A 290 -22.63 -19.44 17.10
CA ASN A 290 -23.05 -19.97 18.37
C ASN A 290 -22.83 -21.50 18.45
N ARG A 291 -23.18 -22.10 19.59
CA ARG A 291 -23.04 -23.55 19.82
C ARG A 291 -23.95 -24.40 18.92
N SER A 292 -25.07 -23.85 18.46
CA SER A 292 -26.05 -24.53 17.58
C SER A 292 -25.65 -24.44 16.10
N GLY A 293 -24.55 -23.76 15.74
CA GLY A 293 -24.10 -23.58 14.37
C GLY A 293 -24.86 -22.47 13.62
N GLU A 294 -25.41 -21.50 14.35
CA GLU A 294 -26.01 -20.30 13.76
C GLU A 294 -24.97 -19.18 13.73
N LEU A 295 -24.86 -18.47 12.60
CA LEU A 295 -23.91 -17.40 12.38
C LEU A 295 -24.52 -16.04 12.73
N PHE A 296 -23.81 -15.28 13.56
CA PHE A 296 -24.21 -13.95 14.00
C PHE A 296 -23.15 -12.92 13.60
N SER A 297 -23.62 -11.69 13.44
CA SER A 297 -22.78 -10.51 13.19
C SER A 297 -23.31 -9.30 13.93
N GLY A 298 -22.38 -8.44 14.40
CA GLY A 298 -22.67 -7.20 15.10
C GLY A 298 -22.52 -5.99 14.16
N TYR A 299 -23.63 -5.26 13.99
CA TYR A 299 -23.69 -3.93 13.38
C TYR A 299 -24.18 -2.95 14.45
N THR A 300 -25.03 -1.96 14.12
CA THR A 300 -25.72 -1.19 15.18
C THR A 300 -26.69 -2.05 15.98
N LYS A 301 -27.07 -3.19 15.41
CA LYS A 301 -27.88 -4.25 16.03
C LYS A 301 -27.21 -5.61 15.87
N LEU A 302 -27.69 -6.59 16.61
CA LEU A 302 -27.28 -7.98 16.44
C LEU A 302 -28.11 -8.62 15.31
N TYR A 303 -27.42 -9.24 14.36
CA TYR A 303 -28.01 -9.94 13.23
C TYR A 303 -27.65 -11.43 13.25
N LYS A 304 -28.53 -12.26 12.71
CA LYS A 304 -28.30 -13.68 12.42
C LYS A 304 -28.44 -13.94 10.93
N LEU A 305 -27.53 -14.71 10.36
CA LEU A 305 -27.65 -15.17 8.97
C LEU A 305 -28.77 -16.19 8.83
N SER A 306 -29.65 -15.99 7.88
CA SER A 306 -30.75 -16.90 7.53
C SER A 306 -30.84 -17.06 6.01
N GLY A 307 -30.30 -18.16 5.49
CA GLY A 307 -30.13 -18.34 4.07
C GLY A 307 -29.08 -17.35 3.51
N LYS A 308 -29.53 -16.42 2.68
CA LYS A 308 -28.70 -15.33 2.11
C LYS A 308 -29.02 -13.94 2.68
N ASP A 309 -29.80 -13.88 3.76
CA ASP A 309 -30.25 -12.63 4.36
C ASP A 309 -29.84 -12.53 5.82
N TRP A 310 -29.55 -11.32 6.26
CA TRP A 310 -29.39 -10.98 7.67
C TRP A 310 -30.76 -10.69 8.30
N LYS A 311 -31.07 -11.37 9.39
CA LYS A 311 -32.29 -11.13 10.19
C LYS A 311 -31.91 -10.51 11.52
N VAL A 312 -32.52 -9.38 11.85
CA VAL A 312 -32.32 -8.70 13.12
C VAL A 312 -32.75 -9.59 14.30
N VAL A 313 -31.92 -9.66 15.32
CA VAL A 313 -32.20 -10.45 16.54
C VAL A 313 -32.43 -9.53 17.74
N SER A 314 -31.77 -8.40 17.82
CA SER A 314 -31.99 -7.40 18.89
C SER A 314 -33.02 -6.36 18.42
N ASN A 315 -33.98 -6.04 19.27
CA ASN A 315 -34.98 -5.00 19.00
C ASN A 315 -34.48 -3.58 19.33
N THR A 316 -33.32 -3.47 19.98
CA THR A 316 -32.70 -2.20 20.37
C THR A 316 -31.33 -2.08 19.78
N THR A 317 -30.95 -0.86 19.43
CA THR A 317 -29.55 -0.53 19.13
C THR A 317 -28.71 -0.67 20.40
N LEU A 318 -27.49 -1.20 20.26
CA LEU A 318 -26.58 -1.41 21.39
C LEU A 318 -25.64 -0.22 21.62
N GLY A 319 -26.07 0.98 21.20
CA GLY A 319 -25.33 2.24 21.26
C GLY A 319 -25.51 3.06 20.00
N SER A 320 -24.71 4.12 19.86
CA SER A 320 -24.64 4.95 18.64
C SER A 320 -23.67 4.38 17.61
N ASP A 321 -22.77 3.49 18.05
CA ASP A 321 -21.71 2.92 17.25
C ASP A 321 -21.97 1.44 16.93
N SER A 322 -21.26 0.92 15.94
CA SER A 322 -21.30 -0.50 15.59
C SER A 322 -20.69 -1.37 16.71
N ILE A 323 -21.20 -2.58 16.86
CA ILE A 323 -20.70 -3.57 17.83
C ILE A 323 -19.26 -3.97 17.46
N GLU A 324 -18.37 -3.99 18.45
CA GLU A 324 -16.99 -4.49 18.34
C GLU A 324 -16.88 -5.98 18.68
#